data_c89e3c5d6955ce2010a0412a0d40ed9c
#
_entry.id   c89e3c5d6955ce2010a0412a0d40ed9c
#
_cell.length_a   1.000
_cell.length_b   1.000
_cell.length_c   1.000
_cell.angle_alpha   90.00
_cell.angle_beta   90.00
_cell.angle_gamma   90.00
#
_symmetry.space_group_name_H-M   'P 1'
#
loop_
_entity.id
_entity.type
_entity.pdbx_description
1 polymer ?
#
loop_
_entity_poly.entity_id
_entity_poly.type
_entity_poly.pdbx_seq_one_letter_code
_entity_poly.pdbx_strand_id
1 'polypeptide(L)'
;TSGSVTVSVPEVELWWPRGHGEQPLYDVTVEVGADSWTHQVGFRTVALNSQPDADGTPFELQVNGRTIMIRGANWIPDDAFVTRIDTARLERRIADATQAGMNLLRIWGGGMYGSGGFCSVFGRGGLGVWGDFLLACAAYAEEAWLADEIEAEAREAVARLSKHASLVLWCGNNENLVGYAEWGWRGELEGRTWGEYYYTQLFPSIIGELDPTRPYIPGSPFSASSFLSPNIDKEGTVHIWDVWNEKDYRAYAEWKPRFVAEVGFQGPAAYTTLFDVVHDVPLDPNGHELLVHQKANNGNLKLERGLDGHFPQPRTIDDWHFVTQLNQAHAMRFGISFFRSLAPYNTGTVIWQLNDDWPVVSWAAVDYAERRKPLWYALREVYRARFATIQPADDGLDLVVLNDSDEPFDGVATLSRFAFSGSTLATAELTVSAPARGQARVRIPPAVAEATDSAGE
;
A
#
# COMPACT_ATOMS: atom_id res chain seq x y z
N THR A 1 -40.73 11.20 -1.01
CA THR A 1 -41.13 10.04 -0.19
C THR A 1 -39.95 9.07 -0.18
N SER A 2 -39.43 8.73 0.97
CA SER A 2 -38.41 7.73 1.18
C SER A 2 -39.03 6.43 1.70
N GLY A 3 -38.45 5.29 1.36
CA GLY A 3 -38.85 3.99 1.85
C GLY A 3 -37.67 3.01 1.86
N SER A 4 -37.75 1.96 2.65
CA SER A 4 -36.76 0.86 2.67
C SER A 4 -37.48 -0.47 2.46
N VAL A 5 -36.79 -1.37 1.74
CA VAL A 5 -37.23 -2.75 1.53
C VAL A 5 -36.11 -3.68 1.95
N THR A 6 -36.41 -4.66 2.79
CA THR A 6 -35.48 -5.72 3.16
C THR A 6 -35.78 -6.96 2.34
N VAL A 7 -34.76 -7.47 1.65
CA VAL A 7 -34.83 -8.70 0.87
C VAL A 7 -33.88 -9.71 1.49
N SER A 8 -34.38 -10.91 1.81
CA SER A 8 -33.54 -12.02 2.26
C SER A 8 -33.15 -12.87 1.07
N VAL A 9 -31.86 -13.06 0.88
CA VAL A 9 -31.31 -13.92 -0.19
C VAL A 9 -30.68 -15.15 0.49
N PRO A 10 -31.31 -16.32 0.42
CA PRO A 10 -30.75 -17.54 1.01
C PRO A 10 -29.59 -18.08 0.16
N GLU A 11 -28.68 -18.79 0.81
CA GLU A 11 -27.60 -19.56 0.14
C GLU A 11 -26.72 -18.74 -0.79
N VAL A 12 -26.30 -17.52 -0.33
CA VAL A 12 -25.38 -16.67 -1.10
C VAL A 12 -23.95 -17.18 -1.04
N GLU A 13 -23.26 -17.13 -2.16
CA GLU A 13 -21.80 -17.26 -2.19
C GLU A 13 -21.14 -15.96 -1.75
N LEU A 14 -20.14 -16.06 -0.87
CA LEU A 14 -19.50 -14.88 -0.30
C LEU A 14 -18.41 -14.35 -1.22
N TRP A 15 -18.39 -13.02 -1.37
CA TRP A 15 -17.29 -12.31 -2.04
C TRP A 15 -16.04 -12.29 -1.15
N TRP A 16 -14.89 -12.57 -1.74
CA TRP A 16 -13.60 -12.59 -1.07
C TRP A 16 -12.57 -11.71 -1.78
N PRO A 17 -11.61 -11.12 -1.05
CA PRO A 17 -10.42 -10.55 -1.66
C PRO A 17 -9.61 -11.62 -2.39
N ARG A 18 -8.93 -11.21 -3.45
CA ARG A 18 -8.08 -12.07 -4.27
C ARG A 18 -7.13 -12.93 -3.42
N GLY A 19 -7.06 -14.22 -3.74
CA GLY A 19 -6.26 -15.20 -3.02
C GLY A 19 -6.90 -15.74 -1.74
N HIS A 20 -8.15 -15.39 -1.45
CA HIS A 20 -8.92 -15.88 -0.30
C HIS A 20 -10.22 -16.59 -0.68
N GLY A 21 -10.62 -16.54 -1.93
CA GLY A 21 -11.83 -17.15 -2.50
C GLY A 21 -12.26 -16.42 -3.77
N GLU A 22 -13.47 -16.70 -4.22
CA GLU A 22 -14.05 -16.17 -5.45
C GLU A 22 -14.74 -14.81 -5.21
N GLN A 23 -15.13 -14.13 -6.30
CA GLN A 23 -15.73 -12.79 -6.29
C GLN A 23 -17.17 -12.80 -6.87
N PRO A 24 -18.10 -13.61 -6.32
CA PRO A 24 -19.48 -13.62 -6.81
C PRO A 24 -20.15 -12.27 -6.60
N LEU A 25 -20.81 -11.78 -7.67
CA LEU A 25 -21.60 -10.56 -7.68
C LEU A 25 -23.01 -10.89 -8.16
N TYR A 26 -24.00 -10.32 -7.51
CA TYR A 26 -25.42 -10.53 -7.78
C TYR A 26 -26.03 -9.25 -8.33
N ASP A 27 -26.80 -9.34 -9.40
CA ASP A 27 -27.54 -8.21 -9.93
C ASP A 27 -28.75 -7.89 -9.04
N VAL A 28 -28.81 -6.64 -8.58
CA VAL A 28 -29.96 -6.11 -7.81
C VAL A 28 -30.61 -5.02 -8.64
N THR A 29 -31.88 -5.19 -8.96
CA THR A 29 -32.69 -4.19 -9.66
C THR A 29 -33.73 -3.63 -8.72
N VAL A 30 -33.81 -2.30 -8.67
CA VAL A 30 -34.82 -1.55 -7.93
C VAL A 30 -35.69 -0.81 -8.94
N GLU A 31 -36.99 -1.02 -8.88
CA GLU A 31 -37.98 -0.37 -9.73
C GLU A 31 -38.93 0.48 -8.89
N VAL A 32 -39.09 1.75 -9.27
CA VAL A 32 -40.02 2.67 -8.60
C VAL A 32 -40.80 3.43 -9.67
N GLY A 33 -42.06 3.04 -9.88
CA GLY A 33 -42.90 3.59 -10.94
C GLY A 33 -42.30 3.25 -12.34
N ALA A 34 -41.89 4.26 -13.08
CA ALA A 34 -41.26 4.12 -14.38
C ALA A 34 -39.72 4.09 -14.32
N ASP A 35 -39.15 4.38 -13.17
CA ASP A 35 -37.72 4.43 -12.97
C ASP A 35 -37.16 3.05 -12.56
N SER A 36 -36.05 2.66 -13.14
CA SER A 36 -35.35 1.42 -12.82
C SER A 36 -33.87 1.69 -12.59
N TRP A 37 -33.32 1.05 -11.56
CA TRP A 37 -31.91 1.11 -11.26
C TRP A 37 -31.37 -0.31 -11.00
N THR A 38 -30.25 -0.67 -11.67
CA THR A 38 -29.60 -1.97 -11.51
C THR A 38 -28.15 -1.81 -11.11
N HIS A 39 -27.71 -2.59 -10.13
CA HIS A 39 -26.33 -2.62 -9.67
C HIS A 39 -25.90 -4.02 -9.24
N GLN A 40 -24.59 -4.30 -9.32
CA GLN A 40 -23.98 -5.52 -8.81
C GLN A 40 -23.59 -5.36 -7.35
N VAL A 41 -23.97 -6.29 -6.51
CA VAL A 41 -23.60 -6.35 -5.08
C VAL A 41 -22.92 -7.67 -4.76
N GLY A 42 -21.97 -7.66 -3.83
CA GLY A 42 -21.33 -8.87 -3.31
C GLY A 42 -21.61 -8.98 -1.81
N PHE A 43 -21.90 -10.18 -1.35
CA PHE A 43 -22.17 -10.45 0.06
C PHE A 43 -20.89 -10.81 0.80
N ARG A 44 -20.58 -10.10 1.86
CA ARG A 44 -19.47 -10.36 2.75
C ARG A 44 -19.65 -9.64 4.08
N THR A 45 -18.92 -10.05 5.10
CA THR A 45 -18.72 -9.27 6.32
C THR A 45 -17.33 -8.64 6.30
N VAL A 46 -17.18 -7.46 6.90
CA VAL A 46 -15.87 -6.81 7.08
C VAL A 46 -15.77 -6.33 8.53
N ALA A 47 -14.62 -6.56 9.13
CA ALA A 47 -14.30 -6.05 10.47
C ALA A 47 -12.83 -5.63 10.52
N LEU A 48 -12.53 -4.75 11.44
CA LEU A 48 -11.16 -4.38 11.79
C LEU A 48 -10.91 -4.80 13.25
N ASN A 49 -9.99 -5.73 13.48
CA ASN A 49 -9.53 -6.03 14.82
C ASN A 49 -8.43 -5.04 15.20
N SER A 50 -8.73 -4.23 16.19
CA SER A 50 -7.83 -3.26 16.83
C SER A 50 -7.89 -3.39 18.35
N GLN A 51 -8.17 -4.57 18.88
CA GLN A 51 -8.15 -4.83 20.31
C GLN A 51 -6.70 -4.95 20.78
N PRO A 52 -6.26 -4.15 21.77
CA PRO A 52 -4.90 -4.20 22.28
C PRO A 52 -4.51 -5.61 22.74
N ASP A 53 -3.29 -6.01 22.43
CA ASP A 53 -2.65 -7.24 22.91
C ASP A 53 -1.39 -6.93 23.77
N ALA A 54 -0.56 -7.92 24.06
CA ALA A 54 0.63 -7.73 24.86
C ALA A 54 1.71 -6.88 24.18
N ASP A 55 1.65 -6.76 22.84
CA ASP A 55 2.66 -6.10 22.01
C ASP A 55 2.17 -4.75 21.43
N GLY A 56 0.97 -4.30 21.78
CA GLY A 56 0.39 -3.04 21.31
C GLY A 56 -1.02 -3.19 20.74
N THR A 57 -1.37 -2.40 19.74
CA THR A 57 -2.69 -2.44 19.10
C THR A 57 -2.57 -2.93 17.65
N PRO A 58 -3.10 -4.13 17.32
CA PRO A 58 -3.04 -4.65 15.96
C PRO A 58 -3.90 -3.84 14.98
N PHE A 59 -3.65 -4.06 13.69
CA PHE A 59 -4.49 -3.58 12.60
C PHE A 59 -4.78 -4.76 11.66
N GLU A 60 -5.81 -5.54 11.99
CA GLU A 60 -6.16 -6.75 11.26
C GLU A 60 -7.47 -6.58 10.52
N LEU A 61 -7.38 -6.36 9.22
CA LEU A 61 -8.57 -6.34 8.37
C LEU A 61 -9.10 -7.77 8.20
N GLN A 62 -10.34 -7.97 8.59
CA GLN A 62 -11.02 -9.25 8.49
C GLN A 62 -12.14 -9.20 7.46
N VAL A 63 -12.17 -10.19 6.56
CA VAL A 63 -13.28 -10.39 5.62
C VAL A 63 -13.85 -11.79 5.86
N ASN A 64 -15.17 -11.86 6.04
CA ASN A 64 -15.90 -13.10 6.36
C ASN A 64 -15.30 -13.86 7.57
N GLY A 65 -14.86 -13.10 8.58
CA GLY A 65 -14.25 -13.64 9.80
C GLY A 65 -12.79 -14.11 9.67
N ARG A 66 -12.15 -13.92 8.51
CA ARG A 66 -10.75 -14.28 8.27
C ARG A 66 -9.87 -13.05 8.19
N THR A 67 -8.77 -13.02 8.94
CA THR A 67 -7.73 -11.99 8.81
C THR A 67 -7.06 -12.11 7.45
N ILE A 68 -6.94 -11.00 6.74
CA ILE A 68 -6.36 -10.90 5.39
C ILE A 68 -4.95 -10.32 5.51
N MET A 69 -3.94 -11.08 5.08
CA MET A 69 -2.60 -10.52 4.87
C MET A 69 -2.65 -9.55 3.69
N ILE A 70 -2.55 -8.26 3.99
CA ILE A 70 -2.66 -7.20 2.97
C ILE A 70 -1.35 -7.06 2.21
N ARG A 71 -1.47 -7.09 0.89
CA ARG A 71 -0.43 -6.83 -0.10
C ARG A 71 -0.99 -5.77 -1.03
N GLY A 72 -0.63 -4.53 -0.79
CA GLY A 72 -1.32 -3.41 -1.42
C GLY A 72 -0.42 -2.32 -1.95
N ALA A 73 -1.06 -1.34 -2.59
CA ALA A 73 -0.47 -0.08 -2.99
C ALA A 73 -1.46 1.07 -2.80
N ASN A 74 -0.92 2.28 -2.62
CA ASN A 74 -1.69 3.50 -2.72
C ASN A 74 -1.99 3.80 -4.19
N TRP A 75 -3.20 4.27 -4.44
CA TRP A 75 -3.68 4.76 -5.73
C TRP A 75 -3.82 6.27 -5.68
N ILE A 76 -3.24 6.96 -6.67
CA ILE A 76 -3.47 8.38 -6.95
C ILE A 76 -4.28 8.51 -8.26
N PRO A 77 -4.86 9.68 -8.60
CA PRO A 77 -5.47 9.88 -9.92
C PRO A 77 -4.51 9.45 -11.04
N ASP A 78 -5.01 8.75 -12.06
CA ASP A 78 -4.18 8.15 -13.10
C ASP A 78 -3.85 9.10 -14.26
N ASP A 79 -4.35 10.32 -14.20
CA ASP A 79 -4.04 11.43 -15.09
C ASP A 79 -4.32 12.75 -14.37
N ALA A 80 -3.44 13.74 -14.51
CA ALA A 80 -3.67 15.11 -13.99
C ALA A 80 -4.95 15.75 -14.54
N PHE A 81 -5.39 15.32 -15.73
CA PHE A 81 -6.69 15.68 -16.33
C PHE A 81 -7.64 14.51 -16.18
N VAL A 82 -8.30 14.42 -15.04
CA VAL A 82 -9.11 13.25 -14.60
C VAL A 82 -10.18 12.81 -15.59
N THR A 83 -10.64 13.68 -16.47
CA THR A 83 -11.60 13.38 -17.54
C THR A 83 -11.02 12.51 -18.66
N ARG A 84 -9.70 12.30 -18.71
CA ARG A 84 -9.03 11.40 -19.65
C ARG A 84 -8.98 9.96 -19.15
N ILE A 85 -9.32 9.71 -17.87
CA ILE A 85 -9.32 8.39 -17.28
C ILE A 85 -10.55 7.64 -17.74
N ASP A 86 -10.38 6.71 -18.67
CA ASP A 86 -11.44 5.82 -19.15
C ASP A 86 -11.43 4.46 -18.42
N THR A 87 -12.50 3.69 -18.60
CA THR A 87 -12.65 2.36 -17.99
C THR A 87 -11.55 1.40 -18.45
N ALA A 88 -11.12 1.46 -19.71
CA ALA A 88 -10.10 0.57 -20.23
C ALA A 88 -8.73 0.81 -19.57
N ARG A 89 -8.38 2.09 -19.30
CA ARG A 89 -7.17 2.46 -18.55
C ARG A 89 -7.24 1.94 -17.11
N LEU A 90 -8.37 2.10 -16.45
CA LEU A 90 -8.60 1.56 -15.10
C LEU A 90 -8.46 0.03 -15.07
N GLU A 91 -9.04 -0.69 -16.03
CA GLU A 91 -8.92 -2.14 -16.12
C GLU A 91 -7.46 -2.60 -16.29
N ARG A 92 -6.66 -1.89 -17.09
CA ARG A 92 -5.22 -2.20 -17.23
C ARG A 92 -4.46 -1.95 -15.92
N ARG A 93 -4.74 -0.86 -15.19
CA ARG A 93 -4.13 -0.60 -13.88
C ARG A 93 -4.49 -1.66 -12.83
N ILE A 94 -5.74 -2.09 -12.82
CA ILE A 94 -6.19 -3.18 -11.93
C ILE A 94 -5.52 -4.49 -12.32
N ALA A 95 -5.35 -4.74 -13.62
CA ALA A 95 -4.57 -5.88 -14.09
C ALA A 95 -3.11 -5.80 -13.63
N ASP A 96 -2.49 -4.63 -13.63
CA ASP A 96 -1.13 -4.44 -13.09
C ASP A 96 -1.05 -4.75 -11.60
N ALA A 97 -2.01 -4.27 -10.80
CA ALA A 97 -2.07 -4.56 -9.37
C ALA A 97 -2.28 -6.06 -9.11
N THR A 98 -3.25 -6.69 -9.77
CA THR A 98 -3.57 -8.11 -9.57
C THR A 98 -2.45 -9.04 -10.05
N GLN A 99 -1.78 -8.71 -11.16
CA GLN A 99 -0.63 -9.47 -11.66
C GLN A 99 0.61 -9.32 -10.78
N ALA A 100 0.73 -8.21 -10.04
CA ALA A 100 1.75 -8.03 -9.01
C ALA A 100 1.42 -8.79 -7.71
N GLY A 101 0.26 -9.45 -7.61
CA GLY A 101 -0.16 -10.21 -6.42
C GLY A 101 -0.83 -9.37 -5.34
N MET A 102 -1.25 -8.15 -5.66
CA MET A 102 -1.96 -7.27 -4.73
C MET A 102 -3.40 -7.76 -4.49
N ASN A 103 -3.91 -7.51 -3.29
CA ASN A 103 -5.29 -7.82 -2.88
C ASN A 103 -6.03 -6.60 -2.31
N LEU A 104 -5.36 -5.43 -2.22
CA LEU A 104 -5.94 -4.18 -1.76
C LEU A 104 -5.29 -2.99 -2.46
N LEU A 105 -6.10 -1.96 -2.79
CA LEU A 105 -5.60 -0.63 -3.11
C LEU A 105 -6.22 0.41 -2.16
N ARG A 106 -5.39 1.34 -1.68
CA ARG A 106 -5.83 2.50 -0.91
C ARG A 106 -6.02 3.67 -1.86
N ILE A 107 -7.23 4.19 -1.91
CA ILE A 107 -7.56 5.42 -2.64
C ILE A 107 -7.19 6.59 -1.74
N TRP A 108 -6.08 7.20 -2.05
CA TRP A 108 -5.47 8.25 -1.24
C TRP A 108 -6.31 9.54 -1.18
N GLY A 109 -6.37 10.14 -0.01
CA GLY A 109 -7.18 11.33 0.27
C GLY A 109 -6.76 12.62 -0.44
N GLY A 110 -5.55 12.69 -1.02
CA GLY A 110 -5.12 13.77 -1.88
C GLY A 110 -5.54 13.62 -3.35
N GLY A 111 -6.40 12.65 -3.65
CA GLY A 111 -6.87 12.33 -4.99
C GLY A 111 -8.33 12.72 -5.23
N MET A 112 -9.10 11.75 -5.71
CA MET A 112 -10.52 11.91 -5.98
C MET A 112 -11.27 10.58 -5.73
N TYR A 113 -12.55 10.67 -5.41
CA TYR A 113 -13.39 9.47 -5.34
C TYR A 113 -13.53 8.83 -6.73
N GLY A 114 -13.37 7.52 -6.78
CA GLY A 114 -13.55 6.77 -8.01
C GLY A 114 -14.97 6.90 -8.58
N SER A 115 -15.11 6.87 -9.90
CA SER A 115 -16.41 6.74 -10.56
C SER A 115 -17.08 5.40 -10.20
N GLY A 116 -18.39 5.28 -10.42
CA GLY A 116 -19.10 4.01 -10.22
C GLY A 116 -18.50 2.85 -11.03
N GLY A 117 -17.94 3.11 -12.22
CA GLY A 117 -17.19 2.13 -13.01
C GLY A 117 -15.90 1.67 -12.35
N PHE A 118 -15.18 2.59 -11.68
CA PHE A 118 -13.96 2.30 -10.94
C PHE A 118 -14.18 1.19 -9.90
N CYS A 119 -15.09 1.40 -8.93
CA CYS A 119 -15.32 0.42 -7.86
C CYS A 119 -15.89 -0.90 -8.38
N SER A 120 -16.63 -0.91 -9.50
CA SER A 120 -17.13 -2.14 -10.12
C SER A 120 -16.00 -3.01 -10.69
N VAL A 121 -14.97 -2.40 -11.29
CA VAL A 121 -13.80 -3.12 -11.78
C VAL A 121 -13.00 -3.73 -10.61
N PHE A 122 -12.86 -3.02 -9.51
CA PHE A 122 -12.23 -3.55 -8.29
C PHE A 122 -12.97 -4.76 -7.72
N GLY A 123 -14.32 -4.67 -7.66
CA GLY A 123 -15.17 -5.76 -7.17
C GLY A 123 -14.97 -7.04 -7.97
N ARG A 124 -14.94 -6.95 -9.31
CA ARG A 124 -14.67 -8.09 -10.20
C ARG A 124 -13.23 -8.61 -10.11
N GLY A 125 -12.27 -7.72 -9.86
CA GLY A 125 -10.85 -8.05 -9.72
C GLY A 125 -10.46 -8.65 -8.37
N GLY A 126 -11.35 -8.63 -7.39
CA GLY A 126 -11.07 -9.10 -6.03
C GLY A 126 -10.10 -8.20 -5.26
N LEU A 127 -9.96 -6.94 -5.65
CA LEU A 127 -9.17 -5.97 -4.90
C LEU A 127 -10.03 -5.30 -3.84
N GLY A 128 -9.62 -5.42 -2.57
CA GLY A 128 -10.17 -4.59 -1.50
C GLY A 128 -9.87 -3.11 -1.77
N VAL A 129 -10.77 -2.24 -1.36
CA VAL A 129 -10.59 -0.78 -1.42
C VAL A 129 -10.58 -0.24 -0.01
N TRP A 130 -9.49 0.42 0.34
CA TRP A 130 -9.41 1.32 1.47
C TRP A 130 -9.66 2.72 0.93
N GLY A 131 -10.78 3.35 1.28
CA GLY A 131 -11.17 4.67 0.78
C GLY A 131 -10.90 5.76 1.81
N ASP A 132 -10.02 6.71 1.50
CA ASP A 132 -9.88 7.93 2.27
C ASP A 132 -10.97 8.92 1.87
N PHE A 133 -11.47 9.73 2.84
CA PHE A 133 -12.09 11.00 2.52
C PHE A 133 -11.04 11.98 1.97
N LEU A 134 -11.45 12.91 1.11
CA LEU A 134 -10.52 13.73 0.31
C LEU A 134 -9.86 14.86 1.11
N LEU A 135 -9.29 14.52 2.25
CA LEU A 135 -8.57 15.42 3.15
C LEU A 135 -7.15 14.88 3.38
N ALA A 136 -6.12 15.59 2.91
CA ALA A 136 -4.75 15.12 2.96
C ALA A 136 -3.74 16.24 3.19
N CYS A 137 -2.77 16.02 4.08
CA CYS A 137 -1.56 16.82 4.30
C CYS A 137 -1.84 18.34 4.49
N ALA A 138 -3.01 18.71 5.03
CA ALA A 138 -3.39 20.10 5.26
C ALA A 138 -4.28 20.25 6.49
N ALA A 139 -4.20 21.40 7.15
CA ALA A 139 -5.12 21.79 8.20
C ALA A 139 -6.40 22.36 7.55
N TYR A 140 -7.52 21.70 7.78
CA TYR A 140 -8.82 22.08 7.23
C TYR A 140 -9.61 22.89 8.25
N ALA A 141 -10.18 24.00 7.80
CA ALA A 141 -11.03 24.84 8.63
C ALA A 141 -12.37 24.14 8.96
N GLU A 142 -12.91 24.41 10.16
CA GLU A 142 -14.17 23.81 10.62
C GLU A 142 -15.32 24.85 10.65
N GLU A 143 -15.15 25.99 9.96
CA GLU A 143 -16.21 26.97 9.79
C GLU A 143 -17.34 26.43 8.93
N ALA A 144 -18.57 26.86 9.20
CA ALA A 144 -19.79 26.33 8.61
C ALA A 144 -19.74 26.25 7.07
N TRP A 145 -19.18 27.25 6.42
CA TRP A 145 -19.11 27.30 4.95
C TRP A 145 -18.33 26.10 4.32
N LEU A 146 -17.29 25.59 5.03
CA LEU A 146 -16.53 24.43 4.58
C LEU A 146 -17.10 23.14 5.16
N ALA A 147 -17.56 23.18 6.41
CA ALA A 147 -18.15 22.02 7.08
C ALA A 147 -19.39 21.50 6.36
N ASP A 148 -20.27 22.40 5.89
CA ASP A 148 -21.48 22.04 5.13
C ASP A 148 -21.14 21.36 3.79
N GLU A 149 -20.10 21.83 3.09
CA GLU A 149 -19.63 21.24 1.83
C GLU A 149 -18.97 19.88 2.06
N ILE A 150 -18.12 19.76 3.09
CA ILE A 150 -17.48 18.48 3.45
C ILE A 150 -18.54 17.44 3.88
N GLU A 151 -19.59 17.84 4.64
CA GLU A 151 -20.68 16.95 4.97
C GLU A 151 -21.45 16.49 3.73
N ALA A 152 -21.79 17.41 2.83
CA ALA A 152 -22.52 17.10 1.60
C ALA A 152 -21.72 16.14 0.70
N GLU A 153 -20.42 16.38 0.52
CA GLU A 153 -19.52 15.52 -0.23
C GLU A 153 -19.38 14.14 0.41
N ALA A 154 -19.17 14.10 1.73
CA ALA A 154 -19.01 12.83 2.45
C ALA A 154 -20.28 11.96 2.35
N ARG A 155 -21.48 12.56 2.52
CA ARG A 155 -22.77 11.86 2.39
C ARG A 155 -22.97 11.31 0.98
N GLU A 156 -22.66 12.09 -0.06
CA GLU A 156 -22.72 11.64 -1.45
C GLU A 156 -21.77 10.47 -1.69
N ALA A 157 -20.51 10.61 -1.27
CA ALA A 157 -19.48 9.60 -1.48
C ALA A 157 -19.85 8.28 -0.77
N VAL A 158 -20.27 8.32 0.50
CA VAL A 158 -20.66 7.14 1.24
C VAL A 158 -21.89 6.47 0.62
N ALA A 159 -22.93 7.24 0.28
CA ALA A 159 -24.13 6.69 -0.36
C ALA A 159 -23.82 6.04 -1.73
N ARG A 160 -22.95 6.62 -2.51
CA ARG A 160 -22.56 6.13 -3.83
C ARG A 160 -21.65 4.91 -3.77
N LEU A 161 -20.71 4.85 -2.82
CA LEU A 161 -19.65 3.84 -2.77
C LEU A 161 -19.98 2.65 -1.87
N SER A 162 -20.86 2.80 -0.88
CA SER A 162 -21.20 1.74 0.09
C SER A 162 -21.78 0.46 -0.53
N LYS A 163 -22.38 0.54 -1.71
CA LYS A 163 -22.92 -0.62 -2.42
C LYS A 163 -21.85 -1.59 -2.96
N HIS A 164 -20.59 -1.19 -3.04
CA HIS A 164 -19.52 -2.01 -3.62
C HIS A 164 -18.90 -2.96 -2.60
N ALA A 165 -18.86 -4.25 -2.92
CA ALA A 165 -18.28 -5.27 -2.05
C ALA A 165 -16.78 -5.05 -1.80
N SER A 166 -16.08 -4.51 -2.78
CA SER A 166 -14.64 -4.21 -2.71
C SER A 166 -14.29 -3.17 -1.64
N LEU A 167 -15.17 -2.22 -1.32
CA LEU A 167 -14.91 -1.25 -0.27
C LEU A 167 -14.90 -1.94 1.09
N VAL A 168 -13.75 -1.95 1.77
CA VAL A 168 -13.53 -2.70 3.01
C VAL A 168 -13.15 -1.82 4.20
N LEU A 169 -12.75 -0.57 3.97
CA LEU A 169 -12.34 0.36 5.03
C LEU A 169 -12.57 1.79 4.60
N TRP A 170 -13.08 2.61 5.51
CA TRP A 170 -13.12 4.06 5.40
C TRP A 170 -12.04 4.70 6.27
N CYS A 171 -11.40 5.77 5.78
CA CYS A 171 -10.37 6.52 6.50
C CYS A 171 -10.63 8.03 6.42
N GLY A 172 -10.56 8.71 7.55
CA GLY A 172 -10.94 10.12 7.64
C GLY A 172 -10.00 11.09 6.94
N ASN A 173 -8.69 10.79 6.89
CA ASN A 173 -7.72 11.65 6.24
C ASN A 173 -6.38 10.95 5.98
N ASN A 174 -5.54 11.59 5.16
CA ASN A 174 -4.13 11.26 5.04
C ASN A 174 -3.26 12.26 5.79
N GLU A 175 -2.50 11.80 6.80
CA GLU A 175 -1.42 12.49 7.52
C GLU A 175 -1.80 13.78 8.28
N ASN A 176 -3.06 14.18 8.33
CA ASN A 176 -3.44 15.39 9.06
C ASN A 176 -3.24 15.26 10.57
N LEU A 177 -3.40 14.04 11.12
CA LEU A 177 -3.04 13.75 12.52
C LEU A 177 -1.54 13.92 12.76
N VAL A 178 -0.69 13.43 11.84
CA VAL A 178 0.77 13.61 11.91
C VAL A 178 1.13 15.09 11.75
N GLY A 179 0.51 15.78 10.79
CA GLY A 179 0.73 17.21 10.57
C GLY A 179 0.48 18.03 11.83
N TYR A 180 -0.63 17.75 12.51
CA TYR A 180 -0.96 18.41 13.77
C TYR A 180 0.01 18.05 14.91
N ALA A 181 0.37 16.75 15.02
CA ALA A 181 1.21 16.28 16.12
C ALA A 181 2.71 16.59 15.93
N GLU A 182 3.24 16.47 14.69
CA GLU A 182 4.68 16.37 14.45
C GLU A 182 5.22 17.43 13.47
N TRP A 183 4.39 18.01 12.56
CA TRP A 183 4.87 18.99 11.57
C TRP A 183 4.81 20.45 12.07
N GLY A 184 4.51 20.66 13.35
CA GLY A 184 4.47 21.99 13.95
C GLY A 184 3.12 22.70 13.88
N TRP A 185 2.10 22.14 13.20
CA TRP A 185 0.80 22.80 13.03
C TRP A 185 0.14 23.17 14.35
N ARG A 186 0.29 22.35 15.38
CA ARG A 186 -0.26 22.62 16.69
C ARG A 186 0.19 23.99 17.26
N GLY A 187 1.46 24.35 17.01
CA GLY A 187 1.99 25.66 17.40
C GLY A 187 1.57 26.78 16.43
N GLU A 188 1.64 26.52 15.11
CA GLU A 188 1.36 27.50 14.07
C GLU A 188 -0.12 27.88 13.99
N LEU A 189 -1.01 26.96 14.32
CA LEU A 189 -2.45 27.21 14.29
C LEU A 189 -2.96 28.03 15.48
N GLU A 190 -2.18 28.16 16.55
CA GLU A 190 -2.54 28.99 17.73
C GLU A 190 -3.95 28.70 18.28
N GLY A 191 -4.36 27.44 18.29
CA GLY A 191 -5.69 27.00 18.73
C GLY A 191 -6.81 27.08 17.70
N ARG A 192 -6.51 27.42 16.44
CA ARG A 192 -7.47 27.30 15.33
C ARG A 192 -7.77 25.85 15.04
N THR A 193 -8.91 25.59 14.44
CA THR A 193 -9.34 24.27 14.00
C THR A 193 -8.47 23.72 12.86
N TRP A 194 -8.43 22.38 12.71
CA TRP A 194 -7.59 21.70 11.74
C TRP A 194 -8.25 20.47 11.10
N GLY A 195 -9.56 20.31 11.30
CA GLY A 195 -10.36 19.22 10.76
C GLY A 195 -10.62 18.08 11.75
N GLU A 196 -10.22 18.21 13.03
CA GLU A 196 -10.42 17.16 14.04
C GLU A 196 -11.91 16.75 14.15
N TYR A 197 -12.81 17.73 14.09
CA TYR A 197 -14.25 17.48 14.10
C TYR A 197 -14.69 16.55 12.98
N TYR A 198 -14.16 16.71 11.78
CA TYR A 198 -14.50 15.85 10.64
C TYR A 198 -14.10 14.40 10.89
N TYR A 199 -12.87 14.19 11.41
CA TYR A 199 -12.29 12.87 11.59
C TYR A 199 -12.89 12.11 12.77
N THR A 200 -13.26 12.82 13.82
CA THR A 200 -13.67 12.21 15.11
C THR A 200 -15.18 12.20 15.33
N GLN A 201 -15.94 13.05 14.63
CA GLN A 201 -17.38 13.21 14.86
C GLN A 201 -18.20 13.10 13.58
N LEU A 202 -17.91 13.92 12.56
CA LEU A 202 -18.75 14.02 11.36
C LEU A 202 -18.71 12.71 10.54
N PHE A 203 -17.53 12.27 10.11
CA PHE A 203 -17.41 11.08 9.26
C PHE A 203 -17.88 9.79 9.94
N PRO A 204 -17.49 9.49 11.20
CA PRO A 204 -18.05 8.30 11.85
C PRO A 204 -19.57 8.36 12.02
N SER A 205 -20.18 9.54 12.21
CA SER A 205 -21.63 9.70 12.24
C SER A 205 -22.27 9.39 10.89
N ILE A 206 -21.74 9.93 9.80
CA ILE A 206 -22.22 9.67 8.42
C ILE A 206 -22.11 8.18 8.07
N ILE A 207 -20.97 7.56 8.40
CA ILE A 207 -20.76 6.13 8.14
C ILE A 207 -21.70 5.29 8.98
N GLY A 208 -21.88 5.62 10.26
CA GLY A 208 -22.85 4.94 11.13
C GLY A 208 -24.30 4.99 10.62
N GLU A 209 -24.66 6.08 9.93
CA GLU A 209 -25.97 6.25 9.30
C GLU A 209 -26.10 5.52 7.95
N LEU A 210 -25.12 5.69 7.05
CA LEU A 210 -25.24 5.32 5.65
C LEU A 210 -24.52 4.02 5.28
N ASP A 211 -23.51 3.61 6.06
CA ASP A 211 -22.70 2.40 5.82
C ASP A 211 -22.22 1.72 7.11
N PRO A 212 -23.12 1.32 8.01
CA PRO A 212 -22.76 0.77 9.32
C PRO A 212 -22.06 -0.59 9.28
N THR A 213 -21.86 -1.14 8.08
CA THR A 213 -21.28 -2.48 7.88
C THR A 213 -19.78 -2.47 7.62
N ARG A 214 -19.15 -1.28 7.58
CA ARG A 214 -17.71 -1.13 7.34
C ARG A 214 -17.00 -0.45 8.50
N PRO A 215 -15.77 -0.87 8.80
CA PRO A 215 -14.93 -0.17 9.76
C PRO A 215 -14.51 1.20 9.25
N TYR A 216 -14.24 2.09 10.20
CA TYR A 216 -13.72 3.43 9.98
C TYR A 216 -12.51 3.66 10.88
N ILE A 217 -11.50 4.38 10.35
CA ILE A 217 -10.38 4.92 11.13
C ILE A 217 -10.27 6.43 10.91
N PRO A 218 -9.92 7.23 11.96
CA PRO A 218 -9.87 8.68 11.86
C PRO A 218 -8.83 9.22 10.87
N GLY A 219 -7.78 8.48 10.61
CA GLY A 219 -6.71 8.89 9.68
C GLY A 219 -5.72 7.78 9.38
N SER A 220 -4.75 8.06 8.53
CA SER A 220 -3.60 7.22 8.25
C SER A 220 -2.36 8.11 8.18
N PRO A 221 -1.28 7.85 8.98
CA PRO A 221 -1.20 6.78 9.98
C PRO A 221 -2.15 7.02 11.15
N PHE A 222 -2.40 5.96 11.91
CA PHE A 222 -3.29 6.04 13.06
C PHE A 222 -2.84 5.13 14.19
N SER A 223 -2.64 5.73 15.37
CA SER A 223 -2.46 5.04 16.64
C SER A 223 -3.75 5.15 17.45
N ALA A 224 -4.34 4.02 17.83
CA ALA A 224 -5.55 4.00 18.63
C ALA A 224 -5.37 4.55 20.05
N SER A 225 -4.14 4.62 20.54
CA SER A 225 -3.82 5.07 21.90
C SER A 225 -3.65 6.59 22.02
N SER A 226 -3.31 7.30 20.92
CA SER A 226 -3.02 8.74 21.00
C SER A 226 -3.01 9.47 19.66
N PHE A 227 -3.78 10.55 19.55
CA PHE A 227 -3.67 11.50 18.45
C PHE A 227 -2.39 12.36 18.49
N LEU A 228 -1.69 12.37 19.64
CA LEU A 228 -0.43 13.13 19.78
C LEU A 228 0.80 12.34 19.32
N SER A 229 0.62 11.07 19.01
CA SER A 229 1.65 10.20 18.45
C SER A 229 0.98 9.21 17.50
N PRO A 230 0.51 9.68 16.34
CA PRO A 230 -0.29 8.86 15.43
C PRO A 230 0.53 7.84 14.63
N ASN A 231 1.88 7.93 14.66
CA ASN A 231 2.78 7.11 13.85
C ASN A 231 3.69 6.22 14.72
N ILE A 232 3.07 5.37 15.54
CA ILE A 232 3.77 4.46 16.46
C ILE A 232 3.81 3.05 15.86
N ASP A 233 4.99 2.44 15.75
CA ASP A 233 5.19 1.16 15.09
C ASP A 233 4.40 -0.02 15.70
N LYS A 234 4.12 0.01 17.01
CA LYS A 234 3.35 -1.01 17.73
C LYS A 234 1.83 -0.82 17.65
N GLU A 235 1.38 0.25 17.03
CA GLU A 235 -0.02 0.64 17.13
C GLU A 235 -0.64 0.97 15.77
N GLY A 236 -1.68 0.23 15.39
CA GLY A 236 -2.47 0.53 14.21
C GLY A 236 -1.64 0.54 12.92
N THR A 237 -1.58 1.70 12.27
CA THR A 237 -0.91 1.86 10.97
C THR A 237 0.21 2.88 11.03
N VAL A 238 1.28 2.65 10.25
CA VAL A 238 2.42 3.59 10.15
C VAL A 238 2.65 4.04 8.72
N HIS A 239 3.23 5.25 8.60
CA HIS A 239 3.87 5.77 7.39
C HIS A 239 5.37 5.87 7.65
N ILE A 240 6.19 5.20 6.83
CA ILE A 240 7.64 5.13 7.01
C ILE A 240 8.31 6.01 5.97
N TRP A 241 8.60 7.26 6.34
CA TRP A 241 9.19 8.26 5.47
C TRP A 241 10.58 8.76 5.91
N ASP A 242 11.04 8.43 7.12
CA ASP A 242 12.42 8.64 7.56
C ASP A 242 13.41 7.87 6.66
N VAL A 243 13.05 6.66 6.29
CA VAL A 243 13.67 5.94 5.17
C VAL A 243 13.21 6.60 3.86
N TRP A 244 14.07 6.84 2.94
CA TRP A 244 13.97 7.71 1.77
C TRP A 244 14.30 9.18 2.10
N ASN A 245 13.61 9.81 3.06
CA ASN A 245 13.85 11.23 3.35
C ASN A 245 15.21 11.48 3.99
N GLU A 246 15.68 10.60 4.87
CA GLU A 246 16.87 10.81 5.71
C GLU A 246 17.78 9.59 5.78
N LYS A 247 17.23 8.38 5.80
CA LYS A 247 17.92 7.13 6.06
C LYS A 247 18.07 6.24 4.82
N ASP A 248 19.08 5.39 4.88
CA ASP A 248 19.26 4.28 3.94
C ASP A 248 18.12 3.24 4.10
N TYR A 249 17.79 2.51 3.04
CA TYR A 249 16.68 1.56 3.07
C TYR A 249 16.89 0.38 4.03
N ARG A 250 18.12 0.09 4.47
CA ARG A 250 18.37 -0.90 5.51
C ARG A 250 17.69 -0.54 6.84
N ALA A 251 17.44 0.75 7.07
CA ALA A 251 16.71 1.23 8.24
C ALA A 251 15.24 0.78 8.27
N TYR A 252 14.68 0.21 7.19
CA TYR A 252 13.38 -0.47 7.28
C TYR A 252 13.39 -1.60 8.32
N ALA A 253 14.54 -2.23 8.58
CA ALA A 253 14.66 -3.28 9.59
C ALA A 253 14.65 -2.76 11.05
N GLU A 254 14.72 -1.44 11.27
CA GLU A 254 14.56 -0.81 12.58
C GLU A 254 13.09 -0.74 13.02
N TRP A 255 12.17 -0.76 12.06
CA TRP A 255 10.73 -0.70 12.28
C TRP A 255 10.13 -2.10 12.54
N LYS A 256 9.22 -2.18 13.49
CA LYS A 256 8.43 -3.40 13.75
C LYS A 256 6.94 -3.07 13.72
N PRO A 257 6.39 -2.70 12.56
CA PRO A 257 5.04 -2.17 12.46
C PRO A 257 3.99 -3.28 12.52
N ARG A 258 2.83 -2.96 13.11
CA ARG A 258 1.62 -3.79 13.03
C ARG A 258 1.08 -3.80 11.61
N PHE A 259 1.11 -2.64 10.95
CA PHE A 259 0.68 -2.47 9.56
C PHE A 259 1.38 -1.26 8.92
N VAL A 260 1.86 -1.41 7.71
CA VAL A 260 2.49 -0.31 6.95
C VAL A 260 1.50 0.22 5.92
N ALA A 261 0.98 1.44 6.14
CA ALA A 261 0.01 2.08 5.23
C ALA A 261 0.68 2.92 4.14
N GLU A 262 1.91 3.41 4.41
CA GLU A 262 2.76 4.01 3.39
C GLU A 262 4.23 3.67 3.64
N VAL A 263 4.90 3.31 2.55
CA VAL A 263 6.34 3.08 2.47
C VAL A 263 6.77 3.21 1.01
N GLY A 264 7.86 3.91 0.73
CA GLY A 264 8.25 4.12 -0.65
C GLY A 264 9.71 4.56 -0.82
N PHE A 265 10.24 4.33 -2.01
CA PHE A 265 11.53 4.81 -2.46
C PHE A 265 11.40 5.32 -3.89
N GLN A 266 11.99 6.47 -4.25
CA GLN A 266 11.86 7.02 -5.60
C GLN A 266 12.74 6.30 -6.64
N GLY A 267 12.29 6.38 -7.89
CA GLY A 267 13.05 6.10 -9.09
C GLY A 267 12.41 6.80 -10.30
N PRO A 268 13.14 7.08 -11.37
CA PRO A 268 12.58 7.72 -12.56
C PRO A 268 11.49 6.86 -13.22
N ALA A 269 10.66 7.47 -14.07
CA ALA A 269 9.79 6.75 -15.00
C ALA A 269 10.59 5.86 -15.93
N ALA A 270 9.94 4.96 -16.69
CA ALA A 270 10.66 4.20 -17.73
C ALA A 270 11.39 5.14 -18.68
N TYR A 271 12.52 4.67 -19.22
CA TYR A 271 13.42 5.51 -20.04
C TYR A 271 12.70 6.29 -21.11
N THR A 272 11.89 5.60 -21.92
CA THR A 272 11.13 6.24 -23.01
C THR A 272 10.07 7.20 -22.48
N THR A 273 9.41 6.91 -21.34
CA THR A 273 8.41 7.81 -20.76
C THR A 273 9.05 9.13 -20.31
N LEU A 274 10.23 9.06 -19.68
CA LEU A 274 10.91 10.25 -19.17
C LEU A 274 11.52 11.08 -20.29
N PHE A 275 12.24 10.44 -21.22
CA PHE A 275 12.95 11.15 -22.28
C PHE A 275 12.09 11.46 -23.53
N ASP A 276 10.82 11.08 -23.53
CA ASP A 276 9.84 11.66 -24.46
C ASP A 276 9.43 13.09 -24.06
N VAL A 277 9.71 13.53 -22.83
CA VAL A 277 9.30 14.84 -22.28
C VAL A 277 10.44 15.67 -21.70
N VAL A 278 11.65 15.09 -21.54
CA VAL A 278 12.86 15.79 -21.05
C VAL A 278 13.89 15.85 -22.18
N HIS A 279 14.25 17.05 -22.59
CA HIS A 279 15.10 17.31 -23.76
C HIS A 279 16.30 18.20 -23.43
N ASP A 280 16.75 18.26 -22.18
CA ASP A 280 17.96 18.95 -21.77
C ASP A 280 19.17 18.52 -22.63
N VAL A 281 20.04 19.46 -23.02
CA VAL A 281 21.24 19.18 -23.82
C VAL A 281 22.48 19.78 -23.12
N PRO A 282 23.36 18.93 -22.59
CA PRO A 282 23.27 17.47 -22.50
C PRO A 282 22.17 17.04 -21.51
N LEU A 283 21.69 15.80 -21.63
CA LEU A 283 20.81 15.22 -20.61
C LEU A 283 21.59 15.11 -19.28
N ASP A 284 21.01 15.68 -18.22
CA ASP A 284 21.60 15.72 -16.87
C ASP A 284 20.50 15.51 -15.84
N PRO A 285 20.73 14.67 -14.79
CA PRO A 285 19.76 14.50 -13.70
C PRO A 285 19.36 15.81 -13.03
N ASN A 286 20.24 16.83 -13.05
CA ASN A 286 19.99 18.16 -12.51
C ASN A 286 19.67 19.19 -13.62
N GLY A 287 19.41 18.76 -14.85
CA GLY A 287 18.96 19.60 -15.95
C GLY A 287 17.63 20.27 -15.65
N HIS A 288 17.41 21.42 -16.28
CA HIS A 288 16.23 22.25 -15.99
C HIS A 288 14.91 21.50 -16.24
N GLU A 289 14.79 20.80 -17.36
CA GLU A 289 13.57 20.09 -17.71
C GLU A 289 13.39 18.85 -16.81
N LEU A 290 14.46 18.10 -16.53
CA LEU A 290 14.36 16.97 -15.62
C LEU A 290 13.93 17.40 -14.21
N LEU A 291 14.42 18.54 -13.70
CA LEU A 291 14.01 19.08 -12.41
C LEU A 291 12.53 19.53 -12.38
N VAL A 292 11.93 19.88 -13.53
CA VAL A 292 10.48 20.10 -13.62
C VAL A 292 9.73 18.79 -13.31
N HIS A 293 10.28 17.66 -13.72
CA HIS A 293 9.71 16.32 -13.49
C HIS A 293 10.14 15.67 -12.16
N GLN A 294 10.90 16.37 -11.30
CA GLN A 294 11.26 15.95 -9.95
C GLN A 294 10.59 16.85 -8.91
N LYS A 295 9.50 16.36 -8.28
CA LYS A 295 8.70 17.17 -7.34
C LYS A 295 9.01 16.93 -5.86
N ALA A 296 9.78 15.89 -5.53
CA ALA A 296 10.22 15.70 -4.16
C ALA A 296 11.24 16.77 -3.75
N ASN A 297 11.08 17.31 -2.55
CA ASN A 297 12.06 18.24 -1.98
C ASN A 297 13.44 17.55 -1.90
N ASN A 298 14.45 18.14 -2.55
CA ASN A 298 15.80 17.57 -2.69
C ASN A 298 15.80 16.13 -3.24
N GLY A 299 14.86 15.78 -4.13
CA GLY A 299 14.66 14.41 -4.59
C GLY A 299 15.91 13.79 -5.23
N ASN A 300 16.63 14.52 -6.09
CA ASN A 300 17.84 14.00 -6.72
C ASN A 300 18.99 13.77 -5.73
N LEU A 301 19.14 14.62 -4.71
CA LEU A 301 20.10 14.38 -3.62
C LEU A 301 19.76 13.13 -2.80
N LYS A 302 18.45 12.87 -2.61
CA LYS A 302 17.99 11.65 -1.93
C LYS A 302 18.25 10.40 -2.79
N LEU A 303 18.04 10.49 -4.10
CA LEU A 303 18.38 9.40 -5.03
C LEU A 303 19.88 9.11 -4.98
N GLU A 304 20.73 10.13 -5.08
CA GLU A 304 22.20 10.00 -5.04
C GLU A 304 22.65 9.38 -3.71
N ARG A 305 22.19 9.91 -2.58
CA ARG A 305 22.47 9.34 -1.25
C ARG A 305 22.01 7.89 -1.13
N GLY A 306 20.86 7.56 -1.69
CA GLY A 306 20.31 6.19 -1.69
C GLY A 306 21.18 5.18 -2.43
N LEU A 307 22.12 5.63 -3.29
CA LEU A 307 23.08 4.75 -3.96
C LEU A 307 24.30 4.43 -3.11
N ASP A 308 24.59 5.25 -2.09
CA ASP A 308 25.80 5.12 -1.29
C ASP A 308 25.88 3.75 -0.61
N GLY A 309 27.00 3.05 -0.83
CA GLY A 309 27.22 1.72 -0.29
C GLY A 309 26.46 0.58 -0.98
N HIS A 310 25.67 0.88 -2.03
CA HIS A 310 24.92 -0.11 -2.80
C HIS A 310 25.35 -0.18 -4.26
N PHE A 311 25.59 0.98 -4.89
CA PHE A 311 25.95 1.10 -6.29
C PHE A 311 27.11 2.09 -6.47
N PRO A 312 27.95 1.92 -7.50
CA PRO A 312 28.84 2.98 -7.94
C PRO A 312 28.06 4.23 -8.33
N GLN A 313 28.63 5.41 -8.06
CA GLN A 313 28.02 6.66 -8.50
C GLN A 313 27.92 6.71 -10.02
N PRO A 314 26.73 7.06 -10.57
CA PRO A 314 26.51 7.08 -12.03
C PRO A 314 27.37 8.13 -12.72
N ARG A 315 27.86 7.83 -13.92
CA ARG A 315 28.70 8.72 -14.73
C ARG A 315 27.97 9.31 -15.93
N THR A 316 26.87 8.68 -16.32
CA THR A 316 26.04 9.08 -17.45
C THR A 316 24.57 9.12 -17.00
N ILE A 317 23.73 9.78 -17.80
CA ILE A 317 22.28 9.79 -17.55
C ILE A 317 21.70 8.37 -17.65
N ASP A 318 22.22 7.52 -18.51
CA ASP A 318 21.80 6.14 -18.67
C ASP A 318 22.14 5.32 -17.41
N ASP A 319 23.35 5.48 -16.87
CA ASP A 319 23.75 4.86 -15.60
C ASP A 319 22.82 5.33 -14.47
N TRP A 320 22.62 6.65 -14.37
CA TRP A 320 21.74 7.24 -13.34
C TRP A 320 20.34 6.66 -13.41
N HIS A 321 19.75 6.64 -14.61
CA HIS A 321 18.41 6.10 -14.82
C HIS A 321 18.34 4.62 -14.39
N PHE A 322 19.30 3.83 -14.82
CA PHE A 322 19.33 2.38 -14.54
C PHE A 322 19.53 2.09 -13.06
N VAL A 323 20.56 2.66 -12.42
CA VAL A 323 20.88 2.30 -11.03
C VAL A 323 19.86 2.84 -10.03
N THR A 324 19.25 4.01 -10.30
CA THR A 324 18.22 4.57 -9.40
C THR A 324 16.92 3.78 -9.48
N GLN A 325 16.50 3.30 -10.65
CA GLN A 325 15.36 2.39 -10.76
C GLN A 325 15.65 1.04 -10.10
N LEU A 326 16.85 0.51 -10.26
CA LEU A 326 17.24 -0.75 -9.62
C LEU A 326 17.29 -0.63 -8.10
N ASN A 327 17.81 0.49 -7.59
CA ASN A 327 17.85 0.79 -6.16
C ASN A 327 16.44 0.93 -5.58
N GLN A 328 15.52 1.60 -6.28
CA GLN A 328 14.09 1.66 -5.90
C GLN A 328 13.52 0.25 -5.70
N ALA A 329 13.72 -0.62 -6.68
CA ALA A 329 13.22 -2.00 -6.63
C ALA A 329 13.84 -2.79 -5.48
N HIS A 330 15.15 -2.62 -5.25
CA HIS A 330 15.89 -3.31 -4.19
C HIS A 330 15.47 -2.84 -2.80
N ALA A 331 15.34 -1.53 -2.59
CA ALA A 331 14.89 -0.93 -1.34
C ALA A 331 13.50 -1.47 -0.92
N MET A 332 12.56 -1.48 -1.85
CA MET A 332 11.20 -1.97 -1.57
C MET A 332 11.15 -3.48 -1.38
N ARG A 333 11.94 -4.24 -2.15
CA ARG A 333 12.09 -5.69 -1.94
C ARG A 333 12.61 -5.99 -0.54
N PHE A 334 13.64 -5.27 -0.09
CA PHE A 334 14.22 -5.42 1.24
C PHE A 334 13.17 -5.15 2.33
N GLY A 335 12.55 -3.95 2.32
CA GLY A 335 11.58 -3.55 3.35
C GLY A 335 10.38 -4.49 3.43
N ILE A 336 9.75 -4.78 2.29
CA ILE A 336 8.54 -5.65 2.26
C ILE A 336 8.87 -7.08 2.68
N SER A 337 10.03 -7.63 2.26
CA SER A 337 10.46 -8.96 2.70
C SER A 337 10.62 -9.03 4.21
N PHE A 338 11.20 -7.98 4.81
CA PHE A 338 11.34 -7.87 6.25
C PHE A 338 9.97 -7.76 6.93
N PHE A 339 9.10 -6.83 6.53
CA PHE A 339 7.78 -6.64 7.15
C PHE A 339 6.93 -7.91 7.08
N ARG A 340 6.89 -8.56 5.92
CA ARG A 340 6.19 -9.84 5.77
C ARG A 340 6.74 -10.92 6.69
N SER A 341 8.05 -10.93 6.94
CA SER A 341 8.68 -11.92 7.85
C SER A 341 8.25 -11.77 9.31
N LEU A 342 7.63 -10.63 9.66
CA LEU A 342 7.09 -10.37 10.99
C LEU A 342 5.67 -10.97 11.19
N ALA A 343 5.06 -11.58 10.16
CA ALA A 343 3.75 -12.20 10.30
C ALA A 343 3.73 -13.24 11.45
N PRO A 344 2.64 -13.40 12.21
CA PRO A 344 1.35 -12.70 12.07
C PRO A 344 1.31 -11.32 12.76
N TYR A 345 2.39 -10.87 13.38
CA TYR A 345 2.48 -9.58 14.06
C TYR A 345 2.21 -8.42 13.09
N ASN A 346 2.88 -8.41 11.92
CA ASN A 346 2.56 -7.54 10.80
C ASN A 346 1.50 -8.19 9.91
N THR A 347 0.43 -7.47 9.62
CA THR A 347 -0.72 -7.97 8.83
C THR A 347 -0.83 -7.33 7.45
N GLY A 348 0.11 -6.46 7.08
CA GLY A 348 0.10 -5.92 5.74
C GLY A 348 1.03 -4.76 5.44
N THR A 349 1.22 -4.57 4.15
CA THR A 349 2.00 -3.46 3.59
C THR A 349 1.30 -2.88 2.37
N VAL A 350 1.13 -1.57 2.36
CA VAL A 350 0.59 -0.77 1.26
C VAL A 350 1.67 0.20 0.83
N ILE A 351 2.25 0.00 -0.35
CA ILE A 351 3.34 0.84 -0.84
C ILE A 351 2.83 2.20 -1.31
N TRP A 352 3.67 3.20 -1.22
CA TRP A 352 3.54 4.45 -1.95
C TRP A 352 4.45 4.41 -3.17
N GLN A 353 3.97 4.23 -4.43
CA GLN A 353 2.57 4.10 -4.85
C GLN A 353 2.46 3.17 -6.07
N LEU A 354 1.24 2.88 -6.56
CA LEU A 354 1.06 2.03 -7.74
C LEU A 354 1.37 2.77 -9.04
N ASN A 355 0.81 3.97 -9.22
CA ASN A 355 0.70 4.67 -10.50
C ASN A 355 1.08 6.16 -10.40
N ASP A 356 1.29 6.79 -11.55
CA ASP A 356 1.53 8.22 -11.73
C ASP A 356 0.42 8.89 -12.52
N ASP A 357 0.24 10.20 -12.34
CA ASP A 357 -0.70 11.06 -13.06
C ASP A 357 -0.07 11.86 -14.22
N TRP A 358 1.27 11.85 -14.33
CA TRP A 358 2.06 12.46 -15.39
C TRP A 358 3.47 11.85 -15.43
N PRO A 359 4.28 12.09 -16.51
CA PRO A 359 5.67 11.62 -16.56
C PRO A 359 6.52 12.30 -15.47
N VAL A 360 7.01 11.54 -14.50
CA VAL A 360 7.65 12.10 -13.30
C VAL A 360 8.68 11.14 -12.69
N VAL A 361 9.64 11.67 -11.94
CA VAL A 361 10.47 10.89 -11.02
C VAL A 361 9.68 10.69 -9.74
N SER A 362 9.27 9.45 -9.45
CA SER A 362 8.30 9.16 -8.40
C SER A 362 8.54 7.81 -7.72
N TRP A 363 7.69 7.51 -6.75
CA TRP A 363 7.65 6.24 -6.03
C TRP A 363 6.83 5.15 -6.76
N ALA A 364 6.18 5.48 -7.88
CA ALA A 364 5.27 4.60 -8.59
C ALA A 364 5.95 3.30 -9.07
N ALA A 365 5.17 2.21 -9.03
CA ALA A 365 5.57 0.92 -9.59
C ALA A 365 5.31 0.82 -11.10
N VAL A 366 4.27 1.51 -11.58
CA VAL A 366 3.91 1.63 -13.00
C VAL A 366 3.83 3.11 -13.33
N ASP A 367 4.56 3.55 -14.35
CA ASP A 367 4.62 4.95 -14.72
C ASP A 367 3.34 5.46 -15.43
N TYR A 368 3.30 6.76 -15.70
CA TYR A 368 2.17 7.41 -16.39
C TYR A 368 1.83 6.78 -17.74
N ALA A 369 2.82 6.37 -18.51
CA ALA A 369 2.62 5.72 -19.81
C ALA A 369 2.31 4.22 -19.71
N GLU A 370 1.89 3.76 -18.53
CA GLU A 370 1.51 2.38 -18.23
C GLU A 370 2.68 1.38 -18.40
N ARG A 371 3.94 1.84 -18.24
CA ARG A 371 5.12 0.99 -18.29
C ARG A 371 5.51 0.54 -16.90
N ARG A 372 5.68 -0.76 -16.73
CA ARG A 372 6.11 -1.38 -15.47
C ARG A 372 7.58 -1.09 -15.22
N LYS A 373 7.88 -0.43 -14.10
CA LYS A 373 9.24 -0.18 -13.63
C LYS A 373 9.84 -1.45 -12.99
N PRO A 374 11.17 -1.54 -12.78
CA PRO A 374 11.78 -2.65 -12.04
C PRO A 374 11.11 -2.91 -10.68
N LEU A 375 10.63 -1.87 -10.00
CA LEU A 375 9.86 -1.98 -8.77
C LEU A 375 8.63 -2.92 -8.91
N TRP A 376 7.88 -2.83 -10.01
CA TRP A 376 6.71 -3.67 -10.22
C TRP A 376 7.08 -5.17 -10.21
N TYR A 377 8.21 -5.54 -10.79
CA TYR A 377 8.70 -6.93 -10.81
C TYR A 377 9.17 -7.39 -9.43
N ALA A 378 9.80 -6.50 -8.66
CA ALA A 378 10.14 -6.77 -7.26
C ALA A 378 8.87 -7.03 -6.41
N LEU A 379 7.84 -6.20 -6.58
CA LEU A 379 6.56 -6.38 -5.89
C LEU A 379 5.89 -7.70 -6.25
N ARG A 380 5.86 -8.06 -7.54
CA ARG A 380 5.32 -9.34 -8.01
C ARG A 380 6.01 -10.53 -7.34
N GLU A 381 7.31 -10.43 -7.04
CA GLU A 381 8.04 -11.47 -6.33
C GLU A 381 7.69 -11.50 -4.84
N VAL A 382 7.81 -10.36 -4.15
CA VAL A 382 7.60 -10.32 -2.70
C VAL A 382 6.13 -10.46 -2.29
N TYR A 383 5.18 -10.27 -3.20
CA TYR A 383 3.75 -10.44 -2.98
C TYR A 383 3.21 -11.82 -3.39
N ARG A 384 4.08 -12.77 -3.73
CA ARG A 384 3.64 -14.15 -3.96
C ARG A 384 2.96 -14.71 -2.71
N ALA A 385 1.93 -15.55 -2.93
CA ALA A 385 1.24 -16.24 -1.84
C ALA A 385 2.19 -17.16 -1.06
N ARG A 386 3.10 -17.85 -1.78
CA ARG A 386 4.23 -18.57 -1.16
C ARG A 386 5.51 -17.81 -1.48
N PHE A 387 6.16 -17.34 -0.43
CA PHE A 387 7.35 -16.51 -0.52
C PHE A 387 8.38 -16.93 0.52
N ALA A 388 9.65 -16.97 0.14
CA ALA A 388 10.75 -17.26 1.02
C ALA A 388 11.73 -16.10 1.09
N THR A 389 12.23 -15.82 2.28
CA THR A 389 13.24 -14.78 2.52
C THR A 389 14.22 -15.24 3.59
N ILE A 390 15.44 -14.73 3.52
CA ILE A 390 16.45 -14.93 4.57
C ILE A 390 16.46 -13.66 5.43
N GLN A 391 16.32 -13.84 6.74
CA GLN A 391 16.25 -12.74 7.69
C GLN A 391 17.25 -12.93 8.82
N PRO A 392 17.80 -11.85 9.39
CA PRO A 392 18.60 -11.93 10.61
C PRO A 392 17.83 -12.57 11.77
N ALA A 393 18.56 -13.28 12.60
CA ALA A 393 18.10 -13.83 13.87
C ALA A 393 19.16 -13.53 14.94
N ASP A 394 18.86 -13.79 16.23
CA ASP A 394 19.71 -13.41 17.36
C ASP A 394 21.17 -13.88 17.20
N ASP A 395 21.36 -15.05 16.61
CA ASP A 395 22.67 -15.67 16.40
C ASP A 395 22.76 -16.32 15.02
N GLY A 396 22.68 -15.55 13.95
CA GLY A 396 22.83 -16.01 12.57
C GLY A 396 21.67 -15.62 11.66
N LEU A 397 21.31 -16.51 10.73
CA LEU A 397 20.27 -16.29 9.73
C LEU A 397 19.18 -17.34 9.80
N ASP A 398 17.94 -16.93 9.58
CA ASP A 398 16.80 -17.81 9.41
C ASP A 398 16.26 -17.76 7.99
N LEU A 399 15.91 -18.91 7.44
CA LEU A 399 15.00 -19.02 6.30
C LEU A 399 13.58 -18.86 6.82
N VAL A 400 12.88 -17.84 6.33
CA VAL A 400 11.46 -17.58 6.63
C VAL A 400 10.65 -17.92 5.39
N VAL A 401 9.72 -18.87 5.51
CA VAL A 401 8.81 -19.26 4.44
C VAL A 401 7.40 -18.87 4.82
N LEU A 402 6.81 -17.95 4.05
CA LEU A 402 5.45 -17.45 4.21
C LEU A 402 4.52 -18.24 3.28
N ASN A 403 3.36 -18.58 3.80
CA ASN A 403 2.33 -19.32 3.07
C ASN A 403 0.96 -18.64 3.26
N ASP A 404 0.58 -17.79 2.31
CA ASP A 404 -0.74 -17.12 2.27
C ASP A 404 -1.79 -17.96 1.52
N SER A 405 -1.57 -19.26 1.29
CA SER A 405 -2.54 -20.17 0.66
C SER A 405 -3.36 -20.93 1.71
N ASP A 406 -4.49 -21.49 1.30
CA ASP A 406 -5.36 -22.31 2.18
C ASP A 406 -4.81 -23.72 2.42
N GLU A 407 -3.77 -24.11 1.68
CA GLU A 407 -3.15 -25.42 1.82
C GLU A 407 -1.83 -25.29 2.57
N PRO A 408 -1.50 -26.20 3.51
CA PRO A 408 -0.19 -26.24 4.12
C PRO A 408 0.89 -26.48 3.05
N PHE A 409 2.09 -26.05 3.34
CA PHE A 409 3.25 -26.25 2.48
C PHE A 409 4.32 -27.05 3.22
N ASP A 410 4.61 -28.24 2.71
CA ASP A 410 5.71 -29.08 3.15
C ASP A 410 6.71 -29.25 2.01
N GLY A 411 8.00 -29.09 2.30
CA GLY A 411 9.02 -29.16 1.26
C GLY A 411 10.44 -29.17 1.81
N VAL A 412 11.39 -29.23 0.89
CA VAL A 412 12.81 -29.11 1.18
C VAL A 412 13.36 -27.89 0.49
N ALA A 413 14.02 -27.01 1.23
CA ALA A 413 14.75 -25.86 0.71
C ALA A 413 16.23 -26.21 0.61
N THR A 414 16.83 -26.04 -0.55
CA THR A 414 18.28 -26.13 -0.74
C THR A 414 18.88 -24.72 -0.69
N LEU A 415 19.75 -24.49 0.28
CA LEU A 415 20.46 -23.22 0.44
C LEU A 415 21.94 -23.46 0.12
N SER A 416 22.51 -22.54 -0.65
CA SER A 416 23.93 -22.60 -1.02
C SER A 416 24.59 -21.24 -0.83
N ARG A 417 25.83 -21.28 -0.32
CA ARG A 417 26.73 -20.14 -0.28
C ARG A 417 27.69 -20.24 -1.43
N PHE A 418 27.89 -19.15 -2.13
CA PHE A 418 28.75 -19.08 -3.31
C PHE A 418 29.83 -18.03 -3.12
N ALA A 419 31.01 -18.29 -3.66
CA ALA A 419 31.99 -17.24 -3.92
C ALA A 419 31.53 -16.40 -5.11
N PHE A 420 31.97 -15.14 -5.21
CA PHE A 420 31.70 -14.28 -6.37
C PHE A 420 32.24 -14.83 -7.70
N SER A 421 33.20 -15.76 -7.64
CA SER A 421 33.66 -16.56 -8.80
C SER A 421 32.60 -17.56 -9.31
N GLY A 422 31.51 -17.79 -8.57
CA GLY A 422 30.47 -18.79 -8.87
C GLY A 422 30.72 -20.18 -8.25
N SER A 423 31.84 -20.38 -7.51
CA SER A 423 32.12 -21.66 -6.84
C SER A 423 31.19 -21.84 -5.63
N THR A 424 30.59 -23.02 -5.51
CA THR A 424 29.80 -23.39 -4.31
C THR A 424 30.73 -23.65 -3.13
N LEU A 425 30.54 -22.93 -2.04
CA LEU A 425 31.36 -23.05 -0.81
C LEU A 425 30.71 -23.92 0.24
N ALA A 426 29.39 -23.86 0.37
CA ALA A 426 28.61 -24.70 1.26
C ALA A 426 27.20 -24.89 0.73
N THR A 427 26.59 -26.02 1.08
CA THR A 427 25.18 -26.32 0.76
C THR A 427 24.53 -27.02 1.94
N ALA A 428 23.26 -26.72 2.20
CA ALA A 428 22.45 -27.41 3.17
C ALA A 428 21.03 -27.60 2.64
N GLU A 429 20.40 -28.71 3.03
CA GLU A 429 18.97 -28.97 2.81
C GLU A 429 18.22 -28.80 4.13
N LEU A 430 17.15 -28.00 4.09
CA LEU A 430 16.29 -27.71 5.23
C LEU A 430 14.87 -28.20 4.96
N THR A 431 14.34 -29.03 5.83
CA THR A 431 12.92 -29.37 5.80
C THR A 431 12.11 -28.16 6.29
N VAL A 432 11.11 -27.77 5.53
CA VAL A 432 10.22 -26.65 5.82
C VAL A 432 8.79 -27.16 5.86
N SER A 433 8.06 -26.83 6.93
CA SER A 433 6.62 -27.08 7.06
C SER A 433 5.95 -25.78 7.49
N ALA A 434 5.26 -25.13 6.55
CA ALA A 434 4.52 -23.89 6.80
C ALA A 434 3.00 -24.17 6.78
N PRO A 435 2.27 -23.88 7.87
CA PRO A 435 0.84 -24.10 7.91
C PRO A 435 0.11 -23.23 6.88
N ALA A 436 -1.11 -23.60 6.55
CA ALA A 436 -2.00 -22.75 5.77
C ALA A 436 -2.14 -21.38 6.45
N ARG A 437 -2.06 -20.29 5.66
CA ARG A 437 -2.17 -18.91 6.16
C ARG A 437 -1.17 -18.58 7.31
N GLY A 438 0.05 -19.14 7.23
CA GLY A 438 1.05 -18.96 8.27
C GLY A 438 2.47 -18.90 7.73
N GLN A 439 3.43 -19.08 8.63
CA GLN A 439 4.84 -19.09 8.27
C GLN A 439 5.61 -20.21 8.98
N ALA A 440 6.73 -20.60 8.39
CA ALA A 440 7.77 -21.39 9.02
C ALA A 440 9.06 -20.58 9.09
N ARG A 441 9.80 -20.75 10.19
CA ARG A 441 11.11 -20.14 10.40
C ARG A 441 12.10 -21.24 10.74
N VAL A 442 13.15 -21.37 9.94
CA VAL A 442 14.12 -22.47 10.05
C VAL A 442 15.52 -21.89 10.09
N ARG A 443 16.29 -22.24 11.13
CA ARG A 443 17.68 -21.78 11.28
C ARG A 443 18.55 -22.30 10.13
N ILE A 444 19.28 -21.39 9.49
CA ILE A 444 20.30 -21.73 8.48
C ILE A 444 21.58 -22.20 9.19
N PRO A 445 22.14 -23.36 8.82
CA PRO A 445 23.40 -23.84 9.43
C PRO A 445 24.53 -22.83 9.27
N PRO A 446 25.40 -22.66 10.28
CA PRO A 446 26.52 -21.72 10.25
C PRO A 446 27.42 -21.89 9.02
N ALA A 447 27.64 -23.11 8.57
CA ALA A 447 28.44 -23.39 7.36
C ALA A 447 27.90 -22.72 6.09
N VAL A 448 26.60 -22.39 6.02
CA VAL A 448 25.97 -21.67 4.91
C VAL A 448 25.75 -20.20 5.27
N ALA A 449 25.40 -19.91 6.53
CA ALA A 449 25.05 -18.55 6.98
C ALA A 449 26.27 -17.63 7.15
N GLU A 450 27.42 -18.18 7.51
CA GLU A 450 28.60 -17.39 7.88
C GLU A 450 29.61 -17.34 6.73
N ALA A 451 29.97 -16.13 6.30
CA ALA A 451 31.06 -15.94 5.35
C ALA A 451 32.41 -16.23 6.02
N THR A 452 33.28 -16.94 5.32
CA THR A 452 34.65 -17.18 5.75
C THR A 452 35.64 -16.19 5.14
N ASP A 453 35.29 -15.59 4.01
CA ASP A 453 35.99 -14.48 3.36
C ASP A 453 34.98 -13.51 2.79
N SER A 454 34.67 -12.46 3.56
CA SER A 454 33.66 -11.44 3.18
C SER A 454 34.00 -10.64 1.91
N ALA A 455 35.25 -10.69 1.42
CA ALA A 455 35.68 -10.05 0.18
C ALA A 455 35.45 -10.93 -1.05
N GLY A 456 35.36 -12.24 -0.87
CA GLY A 456 35.21 -13.23 -1.94
C GLY A 456 33.87 -13.96 -2.00
N GLU A 457 33.00 -13.72 -1.02
CA GLU A 457 31.74 -14.50 -0.83
C GLU A 457 30.49 -13.64 -0.83
#